data_b9af10cf272df2bcd7fc513c6ac3396d
#
_entry.id   b9af10cf272df2bcd7fc513c6ac3396d
#
_cell.length_a   1.000
_cell.length_b   1.000
_cell.length_c   1.000
_cell.angle_alpha   90.00
_cell.angle_beta   90.00
_cell.angle_gamma   90.00
#
_symmetry.space_group_name_H-M   'P 1'
#
loop_
_entity.id
_entity.type
_entity.pdbx_description
1 polymer ?
#
loop_
_entity_poly.entity_id
_entity_poly.type
_entity_poly.pdbx_seq_one_letter_code
_entity_poly.pdbx_strand_id
1 'polypeptide(L)'
;MLVNVKFYKIFTVLLLLSVNLSANEKNQIVTKLNNLDSLEFTFDQKINDKNEKGSCLLEFPGKLKCNYFDDKEKELIINKKRLAITQKRYNKTYYYPISKSPFLNILYKDKLLEIVKSGKLELSEQIIKLIYLDENEIIVFFDKKTLDLKGWQIIDQYNNNINFSLKIVAKNDVFKKGTFKIPEMN
;
A
#
# COMPACT_ATOMS: atom_id res chain seq x y z
N MET A 1 -52.88 -5.24 -18.95
CA MET A 1 -51.53 -4.68 -19.32
C MET A 1 -51.03 -3.72 -18.25
N LEU A 2 -50.97 -4.14 -16.97
CA LEU A 2 -50.66 -3.24 -15.83
C LEU A 2 -49.65 -3.89 -14.81
N VAL A 3 -48.98 -4.97 -15.19
CA VAL A 3 -48.08 -5.71 -14.27
C VAL A 3 -46.60 -5.25 -14.39
N ASN A 4 -46.23 -4.58 -15.48
CA ASN A 4 -44.81 -4.29 -15.77
C ASN A 4 -44.21 -3.04 -15.09
N VAL A 5 -45.03 -2.10 -14.61
CA VAL A 5 -44.51 -0.82 -14.09
C VAL A 5 -43.95 -0.96 -12.66
N LYS A 6 -44.50 -1.86 -11.84
CA LYS A 6 -44.02 -2.09 -10.46
C LYS A 6 -42.66 -2.84 -10.41
N PHE A 7 -42.46 -3.76 -11.34
CA PHE A 7 -41.18 -4.53 -11.41
C PHE A 7 -40.01 -3.64 -11.82
N TYR A 8 -40.21 -2.72 -12.76
CA TYR A 8 -39.17 -1.77 -13.19
C TYR A 8 -38.74 -0.82 -12.07
N LYS A 9 -39.69 -0.33 -11.27
CA LYS A 9 -39.38 0.57 -10.14
C LYS A 9 -38.57 -0.13 -9.04
N ILE A 10 -38.83 -1.40 -8.74
CA ILE A 10 -38.10 -2.20 -7.74
C ILE A 10 -36.69 -2.50 -8.25
N PHE A 11 -36.53 -2.82 -9.53
CA PHE A 11 -35.21 -3.09 -10.12
C PHE A 11 -34.33 -1.85 -10.17
N THR A 12 -34.89 -0.67 -10.49
CA THR A 12 -34.16 0.61 -10.52
C THR A 12 -33.73 1.05 -9.11
N VAL A 13 -34.55 0.82 -8.09
CA VAL A 13 -34.19 1.13 -6.68
C VAL A 13 -33.10 0.22 -6.17
N LEU A 14 -33.08 -1.07 -6.54
CA LEU A 14 -32.01 -2.00 -6.14
C LEU A 14 -30.63 -1.64 -6.74
N LEU A 15 -30.64 -1.13 -7.99
CA LEU A 15 -29.41 -0.69 -8.67
C LEU A 15 -28.80 0.56 -8.02
N LEU A 16 -29.64 1.47 -7.52
CA LEU A 16 -29.20 2.71 -6.86
C LEU A 16 -28.60 2.48 -5.47
N LEU A 17 -29.01 1.41 -4.77
CA LEU A 17 -28.50 1.08 -3.44
C LEU A 17 -27.05 0.53 -3.48
N SER A 18 -26.67 -0.17 -4.55
CA SER A 18 -25.33 -0.72 -4.68
C SER A 18 -24.24 0.33 -4.93
N VAL A 19 -24.57 1.42 -5.62
CA VAL A 19 -23.62 2.51 -5.90
C VAL A 19 -23.28 3.31 -4.63
N ASN A 20 -24.23 3.49 -3.72
CA ASN A 20 -24.02 4.22 -2.47
C ASN A 20 -23.10 3.49 -1.48
N LEU A 21 -23.12 2.15 -1.46
CA LEU A 21 -22.32 1.36 -0.53
C LEU A 21 -20.82 1.46 -0.84
N SER A 22 -20.47 1.35 -2.12
CA SER A 22 -19.07 1.44 -2.58
C SER A 22 -18.45 2.82 -2.38
N ALA A 23 -19.24 3.88 -2.55
CA ALA A 23 -18.80 5.26 -2.30
C ALA A 23 -18.54 5.49 -0.79
N ASN A 24 -19.33 4.89 0.08
CA ASN A 24 -19.17 5.02 1.53
C ASN A 24 -17.86 4.39 2.02
N GLU A 25 -17.50 3.19 1.54
CA GLU A 25 -16.26 2.51 1.94
C GLU A 25 -15.01 3.29 1.50
N LYS A 26 -14.99 3.79 0.26
CA LYS A 26 -13.88 4.65 -0.20
C LYS A 26 -13.72 5.90 0.66
N ASN A 27 -14.82 6.58 0.98
CA ASN A 27 -14.79 7.79 1.81
C ASN A 27 -14.27 7.51 3.23
N GLN A 28 -14.64 6.38 3.82
CA GLN A 28 -14.14 5.97 5.12
C GLN A 28 -12.63 5.66 5.09
N ILE A 29 -12.14 4.97 4.05
CA ILE A 29 -10.70 4.73 3.85
C ILE A 29 -9.96 6.05 3.67
N VAL A 30 -10.49 6.99 2.86
CA VAL A 30 -9.91 8.33 2.67
C VAL A 30 -9.78 9.07 4.00
N THR A 31 -10.85 9.07 4.81
CA THR A 31 -10.83 9.71 6.14
C THR A 31 -9.75 9.09 7.03
N LYS A 32 -9.65 7.77 7.03
CA LYS A 32 -8.65 7.06 7.83
C LYS A 32 -7.22 7.34 7.38
N LEU A 33 -6.96 7.34 6.07
CA LEU A 33 -5.65 7.65 5.50
C LEU A 33 -5.23 9.10 5.76
N ASN A 34 -6.17 10.04 5.74
CA ASN A 34 -5.88 11.45 6.05
C ASN A 34 -5.34 11.63 7.48
N ASN A 35 -5.82 10.80 8.42
CA ASN A 35 -5.41 10.81 9.83
C ASN A 35 -4.22 9.87 10.12
N LEU A 36 -3.58 9.32 9.08
CA LEU A 36 -2.47 8.38 9.23
C LEU A 36 -1.15 9.08 8.86
N ASP A 37 -0.28 9.32 9.84
CA ASP A 37 1.02 9.97 9.60
C ASP A 37 2.18 8.97 9.57
N SER A 38 2.07 7.89 10.34
CA SER A 38 3.11 6.85 10.36
C SER A 38 2.53 5.47 10.63
N LEU A 39 3.29 4.44 10.27
CA LEU A 39 3.00 3.03 10.52
C LEU A 39 4.26 2.30 10.99
N GLU A 40 4.10 1.45 12.00
CA GLU A 40 4.99 0.34 12.26
C GLU A 40 4.27 -0.96 11.90
N PHE A 41 4.94 -1.85 11.15
CA PHE A 41 4.33 -3.10 10.70
C PHE A 41 5.35 -4.19 10.45
N THR A 42 4.93 -5.44 10.58
CA THR A 42 5.63 -6.60 10.02
C THR A 42 5.10 -6.90 8.63
N PHE A 43 5.92 -7.54 7.78
CA PHE A 43 5.52 -7.86 6.42
C PHE A 43 5.96 -9.25 5.98
N ASP A 44 5.20 -9.80 5.03
CA ASP A 44 5.54 -10.90 4.15
C ASP A 44 5.54 -10.38 2.71
N GLN A 45 6.65 -10.53 2.00
CA GLN A 45 6.82 -10.10 0.62
C GLN A 45 7.15 -11.28 -0.24
N LYS A 46 6.43 -11.44 -1.36
CA LYS A 46 6.77 -12.39 -2.41
C LYS A 46 7.16 -11.64 -3.66
N ILE A 47 8.38 -11.89 -4.15
CA ILE A 47 8.90 -11.37 -5.44
C ILE A 47 9.11 -12.57 -6.34
N ASN A 48 8.22 -12.75 -7.33
CA ASN A 48 8.15 -13.98 -8.12
C ASN A 48 8.07 -15.21 -7.19
N ASP A 49 9.12 -16.06 -7.13
CA ASP A 49 9.14 -17.25 -6.29
C ASP A 49 9.89 -17.06 -4.95
N LYS A 50 10.46 -15.87 -4.72
CA LYS A 50 11.22 -15.58 -3.50
C LYS A 50 10.34 -14.95 -2.44
N ASN A 51 10.33 -15.55 -1.24
CA ASN A 51 9.65 -15.00 -0.08
C ASN A 51 10.66 -14.31 0.84
N GLU A 52 10.27 -13.13 1.33
CA GLU A 52 11.04 -12.34 2.28
C GLU A 52 10.11 -11.82 3.38
N LYS A 53 10.61 -11.71 4.61
CA LYS A 53 9.89 -11.21 5.78
C LYS A 53 10.70 -10.15 6.49
N GLY A 54 10.02 -9.31 7.25
CA GLY A 54 10.69 -8.29 8.02
C GLY A 54 9.76 -7.40 8.80
N SER A 55 10.31 -6.29 9.29
CA SER A 55 9.55 -5.21 9.93
C SER A 55 9.91 -3.88 9.27
N CYS A 56 8.93 -2.98 9.22
CA CYS A 56 9.12 -1.66 8.62
C CYS A 56 8.54 -0.55 9.50
N LEU A 57 9.17 0.61 9.37
CA LEU A 57 8.69 1.91 9.82
C LEU A 57 8.40 2.74 8.56
N LEU A 58 7.19 3.26 8.44
CA LEU A 58 6.75 4.17 7.38
C LEU A 58 6.36 5.50 8.00
N GLU A 59 6.87 6.60 7.46
CA GLU A 59 6.45 7.96 7.79
C GLU A 59 6.09 8.70 6.51
N PHE A 60 4.85 9.14 6.40
CA PHE A 60 4.42 9.96 5.27
C PHE A 60 4.95 11.40 5.37
N PRO A 61 5.35 11.99 4.23
CA PRO A 61 5.45 11.38 2.90
C PRO A 61 6.84 10.77 2.63
N GLY A 62 6.84 9.62 1.97
CA GLY A 62 8.01 9.12 1.24
C GLY A 62 9.20 8.63 2.08
N LYS A 63 8.99 8.25 3.35
CA LYS A 63 10.04 7.71 4.20
C LYS A 63 9.69 6.29 4.62
N LEU A 64 10.59 5.34 4.38
CA LEU A 64 10.44 3.94 4.78
C LEU A 64 11.78 3.41 5.27
N LYS A 65 11.75 2.62 6.34
CA LYS A 65 12.89 1.83 6.79
C LYS A 65 12.40 0.43 7.08
N CYS A 66 13.00 -0.57 6.42
CA CYS A 66 12.69 -1.98 6.64
C CYS A 66 13.93 -2.76 7.05
N ASN A 67 13.77 -3.63 8.04
CA ASN A 67 14.75 -4.64 8.42
C ASN A 67 14.20 -5.99 7.98
N TYR A 68 14.95 -6.70 7.17
CA TYR A 68 14.59 -8.04 6.69
C TYR A 68 15.12 -9.11 7.64
N PHE A 69 14.37 -10.17 7.81
CA PHE A 69 14.75 -11.33 8.63
C PHE A 69 15.48 -12.33 7.73
N ASP A 70 16.63 -11.94 7.23
CA ASP A 70 17.49 -12.76 6.38
C ASP A 70 18.93 -12.84 6.94
N ASP A 71 19.71 -13.82 6.46
CA ASP A 71 21.09 -14.04 6.89
C ASP A 71 22.04 -12.89 6.53
N LYS A 72 21.64 -12.01 5.62
CA LYS A 72 22.43 -10.84 5.19
C LYS A 72 22.21 -9.63 6.09
N GLU A 73 21.24 -9.71 7.01
CA GLU A 73 20.79 -8.59 7.83
C GLU A 73 20.46 -7.38 6.95
N LYS A 74 19.65 -7.62 5.91
CA LYS A 74 19.31 -6.62 4.92
C LYS A 74 18.48 -5.51 5.55
N GLU A 75 18.93 -4.27 5.39
CA GLU A 75 18.21 -3.06 5.74
C GLU A 75 17.90 -2.26 4.47
N LEU A 76 16.67 -1.82 4.32
CA LEU A 76 16.23 -0.95 3.23
C LEU A 76 15.78 0.38 3.80
N ILE A 77 16.34 1.48 3.29
CA ILE A 77 15.91 2.83 3.67
C ILE A 77 15.50 3.60 2.41
N ILE A 78 14.28 4.11 2.42
CA ILE A 78 13.80 5.08 1.44
C ILE A 78 13.65 6.43 2.13
N ASN A 79 14.16 7.45 1.48
CA ASN A 79 13.91 8.83 1.86
C ASN A 79 13.68 9.66 0.58
N LYS A 80 12.41 10.04 0.38
CA LYS A 80 11.90 10.71 -0.82
C LYS A 80 12.14 9.82 -2.07
N LYS A 81 13.06 10.20 -2.96
CA LYS A 81 13.32 9.52 -4.24
C LYS A 81 14.60 8.67 -4.23
N ARG A 82 15.24 8.51 -3.09
CA ARG A 82 16.47 7.71 -2.94
C ARG A 82 16.19 6.46 -2.12
N LEU A 83 16.74 5.35 -2.56
CA LEU A 83 16.72 4.06 -1.89
C LEU A 83 18.17 3.63 -1.59
N ALA A 84 18.43 3.23 -0.37
CA ALA A 84 19.63 2.50 0.03
C ALA A 84 19.27 1.10 0.52
N ILE A 85 19.99 0.10 0.05
CA ILE A 85 19.90 -1.28 0.53
C ILE A 85 21.25 -1.65 1.11
N THR A 86 21.28 -1.88 2.42
CA THR A 86 22.49 -2.26 3.16
C THR A 86 22.42 -3.74 3.53
N GLN A 87 23.43 -4.50 3.19
CA GLN A 87 23.67 -5.86 3.70
C GLN A 87 24.67 -5.73 4.85
N LYS A 88 24.16 -5.61 6.08
CA LYS A 88 24.98 -5.29 7.26
C LYS A 88 26.08 -6.31 7.51
N ARG A 89 25.77 -7.60 7.35
CA ARG A 89 26.74 -8.69 7.50
C ARG A 89 27.97 -8.53 6.61
N TYR A 90 27.82 -7.91 5.43
CA TYR A 90 28.92 -7.71 4.47
C TYR A 90 29.43 -6.28 4.43
N ASN A 91 28.87 -5.40 5.24
CA ASN A 91 29.16 -3.95 5.23
C ASN A 91 29.07 -3.33 3.82
N LYS A 92 28.06 -3.75 3.04
CA LYS A 92 27.85 -3.29 1.65
C LYS A 92 26.52 -2.55 1.53
N THR A 93 26.58 -1.33 0.97
CA THR A 93 25.40 -0.51 0.68
C THR A 93 25.28 -0.24 -0.82
N TYR A 94 24.08 -0.43 -1.36
CA TYR A 94 23.72 -0.16 -2.75
C TYR A 94 22.71 0.98 -2.77
N TYR A 95 22.85 1.90 -3.74
CA TYR A 95 22.01 3.08 -3.87
C TYR A 95 21.27 3.08 -5.19
N TYR A 96 19.96 3.35 -5.14
CA TYR A 96 19.11 3.33 -6.32
C TYR A 96 18.19 4.56 -6.35
N PRO A 97 18.03 5.21 -7.52
CA PRO A 97 16.95 6.14 -7.73
C PRO A 97 15.63 5.36 -7.90
N ILE A 98 14.59 5.77 -7.17
CA ILE A 98 13.27 5.12 -7.26
C ILE A 98 12.19 6.06 -7.81
N SER A 99 12.57 7.16 -8.44
CA SER A 99 11.64 8.18 -8.92
C SER A 99 10.59 7.68 -9.91
N LYS A 100 10.85 6.56 -10.59
CA LYS A 100 9.93 5.88 -11.52
C LYS A 100 9.34 4.59 -10.95
N SER A 101 9.59 4.25 -9.69
CA SER A 101 9.07 3.03 -9.09
C SER A 101 7.60 3.18 -8.74
N PRO A 102 6.71 2.26 -9.18
CA PRO A 102 5.31 2.22 -8.77
C PRO A 102 5.13 2.18 -7.24
N PHE A 103 6.14 1.69 -6.51
CA PHE A 103 6.14 1.64 -5.05
C PHE A 103 6.00 3.03 -4.40
N LEU A 104 6.47 4.10 -5.06
CA LEU A 104 6.28 5.46 -4.55
C LEU A 104 4.81 5.84 -4.39
N ASN A 105 3.91 5.27 -5.20
CA ASN A 105 2.47 5.53 -5.08
C ASN A 105 1.91 5.07 -3.72
N ILE A 106 2.57 4.11 -3.07
CA ILE A 106 2.19 3.65 -1.72
C ILE A 106 2.80 4.55 -0.62
N LEU A 107 3.99 5.09 -0.87
CA LEU A 107 4.73 5.89 0.12
C LEU A 107 4.30 7.36 0.19
N TYR A 108 3.52 7.84 -0.78
CA TYR A 108 3.00 9.20 -0.79
C TYR A 108 1.49 9.19 -0.53
N LYS A 109 1.07 9.82 0.55
CA LYS A 109 -0.32 9.82 1.01
C LYS A 109 -1.29 10.34 -0.07
N ASP A 110 -0.94 11.41 -0.78
CA ASP A 110 -1.71 11.97 -1.88
C ASP A 110 -1.92 10.97 -3.02
N LYS A 111 -0.89 10.22 -3.38
CA LYS A 111 -0.97 9.16 -4.39
C LYS A 111 -1.82 7.97 -3.92
N LEU A 112 -1.64 7.55 -2.68
CA LEU A 112 -2.46 6.49 -2.09
C LEU A 112 -3.94 6.90 -2.01
N LEU A 113 -4.23 8.17 -1.69
CA LEU A 113 -5.58 8.72 -1.72
C LEU A 113 -6.16 8.76 -3.14
N GLU A 114 -5.35 9.06 -4.14
CA GLU A 114 -5.75 9.01 -5.56
C GLU A 114 -6.16 7.58 -5.96
N ILE A 115 -5.36 6.57 -5.60
CA ILE A 115 -5.67 5.15 -5.82
C ILE A 115 -7.03 4.80 -5.18
N VAL A 116 -7.27 5.22 -3.94
CA VAL A 116 -8.53 4.94 -3.25
C VAL A 116 -9.73 5.59 -3.95
N LYS A 117 -9.59 6.86 -4.36
CA LYS A 117 -10.69 7.61 -4.99
C LYS A 117 -11.02 7.08 -6.39
N SER A 118 -9.99 6.84 -7.21
CA SER A 118 -10.13 6.56 -8.64
C SER A 118 -10.09 5.07 -8.98
N GLY A 119 -9.47 4.23 -8.15
CA GLY A 119 -9.35 2.80 -8.38
C GLY A 119 -10.69 2.08 -8.44
N LYS A 120 -10.79 1.03 -9.25
CA LYS A 120 -11.93 0.11 -9.27
C LYS A 120 -11.98 -0.65 -7.95
N LEU A 121 -13.12 -0.60 -7.28
CA LEU A 121 -13.34 -1.27 -6.01
C LEU A 121 -13.93 -2.66 -6.23
N GLU A 122 -13.32 -3.66 -5.61
CA GLU A 122 -13.82 -5.02 -5.51
C GLU A 122 -13.89 -5.43 -4.03
N LEU A 123 -15.01 -6.01 -3.63
CA LEU A 123 -15.28 -6.39 -2.24
C LEU A 123 -15.30 -7.91 -2.10
N SER A 124 -14.66 -8.40 -1.04
CA SER A 124 -14.82 -9.77 -0.55
C SER A 124 -15.35 -9.75 0.91
N GLU A 125 -15.45 -10.90 1.53
CA GLU A 125 -15.89 -10.98 2.93
C GLU A 125 -14.93 -10.27 3.91
N GLN A 126 -13.63 -10.30 3.64
CA GLN A 126 -12.60 -9.81 4.56
C GLN A 126 -11.75 -8.66 3.99
N ILE A 127 -11.73 -8.49 2.68
CA ILE A 127 -10.81 -7.59 1.99
C ILE A 127 -11.55 -6.65 1.06
N ILE A 128 -11.15 -5.40 1.09
CA ILE A 128 -11.42 -4.39 0.06
C ILE A 128 -10.20 -4.34 -0.84
N LYS A 129 -10.40 -4.60 -2.14
CA LYS A 129 -9.39 -4.54 -3.17
C LYS A 129 -9.65 -3.31 -4.03
N LEU A 130 -8.64 -2.49 -4.22
CA LEU A 130 -8.65 -1.33 -5.10
C LEU A 130 -7.65 -1.55 -6.22
N ILE A 131 -8.13 -1.57 -7.45
CA ILE A 131 -7.34 -1.76 -8.66
C ILE A 131 -7.22 -0.40 -9.34
N TYR A 132 -6.01 0.10 -9.45
CA TYR A 132 -5.69 1.37 -10.08
C TYR A 132 -4.76 1.12 -11.27
N LEU A 133 -5.11 1.67 -12.43
CA LEU A 133 -4.34 1.57 -13.65
C LEU A 133 -3.82 2.96 -14.01
N ASP A 134 -2.52 3.12 -13.98
CA ASP A 134 -1.78 4.27 -14.48
C ASP A 134 -0.77 3.75 -15.51
N GLU A 135 0.50 4.10 -15.46
CA GLU A 135 1.54 3.47 -16.31
C GLU A 135 1.65 1.96 -16.03
N ASN A 136 1.40 1.53 -14.79
CA ASN A 136 1.35 0.13 -14.37
C ASN A 136 0.13 -0.13 -13.49
N GLU A 137 -0.32 -1.38 -13.44
CA GLU A 137 -1.37 -1.79 -12.52
C GLU A 137 -0.85 -1.81 -11.08
N ILE A 138 -1.58 -1.15 -10.20
CA ILE A 138 -1.35 -1.15 -8.76
C ILE A 138 -2.61 -1.66 -8.10
N ILE A 139 -2.47 -2.69 -7.26
CA ILE A 139 -3.57 -3.23 -6.47
C ILE A 139 -3.26 -2.94 -5.01
N VAL A 140 -4.19 -2.32 -4.29
CA VAL A 140 -4.06 -2.04 -2.86
C VAL A 140 -5.17 -2.76 -2.11
N PHE A 141 -4.79 -3.40 -0.99
CA PHE A 141 -5.68 -4.18 -0.16
C PHE A 141 -5.90 -3.49 1.18
N PHE A 142 -7.16 -3.41 1.59
CA PHE A 142 -7.56 -2.95 2.92
C PHE A 142 -8.38 -4.02 3.63
N ASP A 143 -8.27 -4.07 4.93
CA ASP A 143 -9.13 -4.91 5.77
C ASP A 143 -10.55 -4.33 5.77
N LYS A 144 -11.56 -5.16 5.47
CA LYS A 144 -12.94 -4.68 5.33
C LYS A 144 -13.55 -4.21 6.65
N LYS A 145 -13.16 -4.82 7.77
CA LYS A 145 -13.71 -4.49 9.09
C LYS A 145 -13.03 -3.25 9.69
N THR A 146 -11.70 -3.20 9.59
CA THR A 146 -10.92 -2.12 10.22
C THR A 146 -10.58 -1.01 9.24
N LEU A 147 -10.70 -1.22 7.93
CA LEU A 147 -10.28 -0.31 6.85
C LEU A 147 -8.78 0.02 6.88
N ASP A 148 -7.99 -0.81 7.53
CA ASP A 148 -6.55 -0.67 7.59
C ASP A 148 -5.88 -1.21 6.35
N LEU A 149 -4.77 -0.60 5.95
CA LEU A 149 -3.92 -1.11 4.87
C LEU A 149 -3.44 -2.53 5.21
N LYS A 150 -3.63 -3.46 4.29
CA LYS A 150 -3.23 -4.88 4.43
C LYS A 150 -2.09 -5.26 3.50
N GLY A 151 -1.87 -4.47 2.45
CA GLY A 151 -0.82 -4.75 1.50
C GLY A 151 -1.08 -4.18 0.12
N TRP A 152 -0.24 -4.57 -0.81
CA TRP A 152 -0.34 -4.17 -2.23
C TRP A 152 0.29 -5.21 -3.13
N GLN A 153 -0.08 -5.13 -4.40
CA GLN A 153 0.54 -5.85 -5.50
C GLN A 153 0.94 -4.84 -6.56
N ILE A 154 2.17 -4.94 -7.03
CA ILE A 154 2.73 -4.11 -8.11
C ILE A 154 3.58 -4.95 -9.03
N ILE A 155 3.73 -4.50 -10.28
CA ILE A 155 4.76 -4.99 -11.19
C ILE A 155 5.85 -3.92 -11.23
N ASP A 156 7.08 -4.29 -10.93
CA ASP A 156 8.20 -3.35 -10.94
C ASP A 156 8.74 -3.11 -12.36
N GLN A 157 9.69 -2.19 -12.49
CA GLN A 157 10.31 -1.82 -13.76
C GLN A 157 11.12 -2.96 -14.43
N TYR A 158 11.36 -4.06 -13.71
CA TYR A 158 12.02 -5.28 -14.20
C TYR A 158 11.04 -6.42 -14.48
N ASN A 159 9.73 -6.11 -14.51
CA ASN A 159 8.64 -7.05 -14.69
C ASN A 159 8.53 -8.11 -13.59
N ASN A 160 9.00 -7.81 -12.38
CA ASN A 160 8.78 -8.67 -11.23
C ASN A 160 7.40 -8.42 -10.64
N ASN A 161 6.66 -9.49 -10.37
CA ASN A 161 5.41 -9.41 -9.62
C ASN A 161 5.74 -9.39 -8.12
N ILE A 162 5.42 -8.27 -7.47
CA ILE A 162 5.66 -8.06 -6.06
C ILE A 162 4.33 -8.07 -5.33
N ASN A 163 4.13 -9.09 -4.50
CA ASN A 163 3.01 -9.18 -3.56
C ASN A 163 3.54 -8.86 -2.17
N PHE A 164 2.98 -7.85 -1.56
CA PHE A 164 3.37 -7.40 -0.23
C PHE A 164 2.17 -7.40 0.71
N SER A 165 2.22 -8.18 1.76
CA SER A 165 1.23 -8.19 2.82
C SER A 165 1.82 -7.65 4.11
N LEU A 166 1.04 -6.93 4.89
CA LEU A 166 1.49 -6.32 6.13
C LEU A 166 0.51 -6.56 7.29
N LYS A 167 1.09 -6.57 8.49
CA LYS A 167 0.35 -6.58 9.75
C LYS A 167 0.81 -5.36 10.56
N ILE A 168 -0.10 -4.42 10.75
CA ILE A 168 0.16 -3.18 11.50
C ILE A 168 0.39 -3.53 12.98
N VAL A 169 1.45 -2.97 13.55
CA VAL A 169 1.83 -3.05 14.96
C VAL A 169 1.43 -1.76 15.68
N ALA A 170 1.78 -0.59 15.09
CA ALA A 170 1.46 0.71 15.66
C ALA A 170 1.15 1.74 14.57
N LYS A 171 0.46 2.83 14.95
CA LYS A 171 0.06 3.94 14.08
C LYS A 171 0.35 5.27 14.75
N ASN A 172 0.76 6.24 13.94
CA ASN A 172 0.96 7.62 14.35
C ASN A 172 2.03 7.83 15.43
N ASP A 173 2.99 6.90 15.53
CA ASP A 173 4.15 7.06 16.38
C ASP A 173 5.11 8.07 15.79
N VAL A 174 5.76 8.84 16.66
CA VAL A 174 6.81 9.80 16.29
C VAL A 174 8.16 9.09 16.32
N PHE A 175 8.80 9.00 15.16
CA PHE A 175 10.11 8.37 15.06
C PHE A 175 11.26 9.33 15.41
N LYS A 176 12.35 8.78 15.94
CA LYS A 176 13.54 9.54 16.29
C LYS A 176 14.15 10.24 15.08
N LYS A 177 14.70 11.43 15.30
CA LYS A 177 15.45 12.16 14.26
C LYS A 177 16.57 11.25 13.71
N GLY A 178 16.64 11.11 12.38
CA GLY A 178 17.66 10.29 11.71
C GLY A 178 17.24 8.84 11.43
N THR A 179 16.06 8.35 11.89
CA THR A 179 15.56 7.00 11.62
C THR A 179 15.62 6.64 10.12
N PHE A 180 15.33 7.59 9.25
CA PHE A 180 15.30 7.42 7.79
C PHE A 180 16.50 8.07 7.08
N LYS A 181 17.64 8.29 7.80
CA LYS A 181 18.83 8.83 7.17
C LYS A 181 19.42 7.80 6.21
N ILE A 182 19.57 8.17 4.94
CA ILE A 182 20.30 7.37 3.94
C ILE A 182 21.77 7.34 4.37
N PRO A 183 22.41 6.14 4.42
CA PRO A 183 23.86 6.06 4.66
C PRO A 183 24.65 6.93 3.68
N GLU A 184 25.79 7.44 4.10
CA GLU A 184 26.69 8.23 3.23
C GLU A 184 27.37 7.28 2.23
N MET A 185 27.57 7.75 1.00
CA MET A 185 28.38 7.02 0.02
C MET A 185 29.86 7.21 0.42
N ASN A 186 30.50 6.15 0.82
CA ASN A 186 31.96 6.10 1.05
C ASN A 186 32.66 5.95 -0.29
#